data_8b3ee6220b117b291eb459f85b42617e
#
_entry.id   8b3ee6220b117b291eb459f85b42617e
#
_cell.length_a   1.000
_cell.length_b   1.000
_cell.length_c   1.000
_cell.angle_alpha   90.00
_cell.angle_beta   90.00
_cell.angle_gamma   90.00
#
_symmetry.space_group_name_H-M   'P 1'
#
loop_
_entity.id
_entity.type
_entity.pdbx_description
1 polymer ?
#
loop_
_entity_poly.entity_id
_entity_poly.type
_entity_poly.pdbx_seq_one_letter_code
_entity_poly.pdbx_strand_id
1 'polypeptide(L)'
;TSFTDGTEILRISNLQEMEVKADVGENDIIRIHLNDTTLVEIDAYSPRKFKGIVTEIANSPNESLTSTEQVTNFAVKIRILRESYADLIPSDHQEYSPFRPGMSATVEIQTKKVINVVSVPIKAVTTRDTTIRLSDKAVVRKTDDPPNDKVVVVNNPDETPVKEIVFVNDNGIAKMHVVKTGIQDNNFIEILEGIKVGNEII
;
A
#
# COMPACT_ATOMS: atom_id res chain seq x y z
N THR A 1 -21.32 -45.35 11.90
CA THR A 1 -22.39 -44.46 12.38
C THR A 1 -22.17 -43.09 11.76
N SER A 2 -22.96 -42.84 10.70
CA SER A 2 -23.01 -41.52 10.05
C SER A 2 -23.65 -40.54 11.03
N PHE A 3 -22.88 -39.58 11.49
CA PHE A 3 -23.44 -38.38 12.09
C PHE A 3 -24.06 -37.58 10.94
N THR A 4 -25.37 -37.59 10.87
CA THR A 4 -26.12 -36.70 9.98
C THR A 4 -25.92 -35.28 10.49
N ASP A 5 -25.17 -34.46 9.73
CA ASP A 5 -25.12 -33.01 9.96
C ASP A 5 -26.55 -32.50 9.96
N GLY A 6 -26.92 -31.81 11.04
CA GLY A 6 -28.26 -31.22 11.14
C GLY A 6 -28.49 -30.25 9.99
N THR A 7 -29.70 -30.25 9.44
CA THR A 7 -30.07 -29.29 8.40
C THR A 7 -30.28 -27.93 9.04
N GLU A 8 -29.55 -26.90 8.52
CA GLU A 8 -29.77 -25.52 8.94
C GLU A 8 -31.16 -25.08 8.52
N ILE A 9 -32.04 -24.79 9.50
CA ILE A 9 -33.47 -24.44 9.26
C ILE A 9 -33.61 -22.93 9.12
N LEU A 10 -32.84 -22.12 9.90
CA LEU A 10 -33.00 -20.67 9.97
C LEU A 10 -31.69 -20.03 10.45
N ARG A 11 -31.38 -18.89 9.84
CA ARG A 11 -30.27 -18.02 10.31
C ARG A 11 -30.85 -16.64 10.65
N ILE A 12 -30.64 -16.19 11.88
CA ILE A 12 -31.02 -14.86 12.34
C ILE A 12 -29.74 -14.02 12.44
N SER A 13 -29.75 -12.84 11.82
CA SER A 13 -28.61 -11.93 11.80
C SER A 13 -29.04 -10.53 12.24
N ASN A 14 -28.18 -9.86 13.03
CA ASN A 14 -28.35 -8.45 13.33
C ASN A 14 -27.84 -7.62 12.15
N LEU A 15 -28.75 -6.93 11.46
CA LEU A 15 -28.40 -6.09 10.30
C LEU A 15 -28.00 -4.66 10.67
N GLN A 16 -28.06 -4.29 11.95
CA GLN A 16 -27.66 -2.95 12.40
C GLN A 16 -26.14 -2.77 12.47
N GLU A 17 -25.43 -3.86 12.67
CA GLU A 17 -23.95 -3.90 12.71
C GLU A 17 -23.46 -4.74 11.54
N MET A 18 -23.04 -4.06 10.48
CA MET A 18 -22.50 -4.72 9.31
C MET A 18 -20.99 -4.84 9.39
N GLU A 19 -20.50 -6.03 9.10
CA GLU A 19 -19.07 -6.33 9.03
C GLU A 19 -18.70 -6.77 7.62
N VAL A 20 -17.53 -6.32 7.19
CA VAL A 20 -16.86 -6.78 5.98
C VAL A 20 -15.78 -7.76 6.39
N LYS A 21 -15.75 -8.93 5.76
CA LYS A 21 -14.68 -9.89 5.89
C LYS A 21 -13.72 -9.69 4.71
N ALA A 22 -12.51 -9.24 4.99
CA ALA A 22 -11.45 -9.06 4.00
C ALA A 22 -10.41 -10.17 4.17
N ASP A 23 -9.90 -10.69 3.06
CA ASP A 23 -8.80 -11.64 3.05
C ASP A 23 -7.49 -10.89 2.79
N VAL A 24 -6.56 -10.94 3.74
CA VAL A 24 -5.29 -10.20 3.73
C VAL A 24 -4.14 -11.18 3.66
N GLY A 25 -3.19 -10.90 2.78
CA GLY A 25 -1.99 -11.74 2.61
C GLY A 25 -1.05 -11.70 3.83
N GLU A 26 -0.23 -12.74 3.98
CA GLU A 26 0.73 -12.92 5.07
C GLU A 26 1.70 -11.72 5.22
N ASN A 27 2.14 -11.13 4.13
CA ASN A 27 3.08 -10.00 4.15
C ASN A 27 2.48 -8.71 4.72
N ASP A 28 1.16 -8.55 4.62
CA ASP A 28 0.47 -7.33 5.00
C ASP A 28 -0.20 -7.43 6.37
N ILE A 29 -0.59 -8.65 6.79
CA ILE A 29 -1.28 -8.86 8.06
C ILE A 29 -0.47 -8.38 9.27
N ILE A 30 0.85 -8.47 9.22
CA ILE A 30 1.76 -8.03 10.29
C ILE A 30 1.72 -6.52 10.54
N ARG A 31 1.21 -5.75 9.57
CA ARG A 31 1.10 -4.28 9.64
C ARG A 31 -0.24 -3.82 10.17
N ILE A 32 -1.24 -4.71 10.19
CA ILE A 32 -2.61 -4.40 10.57
C ILE A 32 -2.77 -4.59 12.08
N HIS A 33 -3.41 -3.62 12.71
CA HIS A 33 -3.71 -3.66 14.14
C HIS A 33 -5.21 -3.51 14.39
N LEU A 34 -5.64 -3.98 15.54
CA LEU A 34 -7.02 -3.74 16.00
C LEU A 34 -7.26 -2.23 16.12
N ASN A 35 -8.44 -1.78 15.73
CA ASN A 35 -8.88 -0.39 15.66
C ASN A 35 -8.22 0.45 14.56
N ASP A 36 -7.47 -0.15 13.63
CA ASP A 36 -7.04 0.58 12.44
C ASP A 36 -8.25 1.10 11.67
N THR A 37 -8.15 2.35 11.21
CA THR A 37 -9.19 2.98 10.41
C THR A 37 -9.18 2.41 9.01
N THR A 38 -10.37 2.16 8.47
CA THR A 38 -10.53 1.62 7.12
C THR A 38 -11.46 2.47 6.27
N LEU A 39 -11.24 2.47 4.97
CA LEU A 39 -12.16 2.97 3.97
C LEU A 39 -12.71 1.77 3.22
N VAL A 40 -14.03 1.61 3.26
CA VAL A 40 -14.75 0.51 2.64
C VAL A 40 -15.54 1.08 1.46
N GLU A 41 -15.28 0.61 0.27
CA GLU A 41 -16.05 0.89 -0.93
C GLU A 41 -16.88 -0.33 -1.28
N ILE A 42 -18.19 -0.19 -1.20
CA ILE A 42 -19.16 -1.26 -1.53
C ILE A 42 -19.55 -1.07 -2.98
N ASP A 43 -19.44 -2.12 -3.79
CA ASP A 43 -19.66 -2.05 -5.24
C ASP A 43 -21.00 -1.47 -5.62
N ALA A 44 -22.06 -1.78 -4.85
CA ALA A 44 -23.41 -1.26 -5.06
C ALA A 44 -23.54 0.26 -4.84
N TYR A 45 -22.59 0.87 -4.17
CA TYR A 45 -22.61 2.32 -3.81
C TYR A 45 -21.37 3.06 -4.34
N SER A 46 -20.58 2.44 -5.23
CA SER A 46 -19.40 3.08 -5.83
C SER A 46 -19.79 4.37 -6.57
N PRO A 47 -18.97 5.46 -6.46
CA PRO A 47 -17.64 5.56 -5.86
C PRO A 47 -17.62 5.98 -4.38
N ARG A 48 -18.68 5.78 -3.65
CA ARG A 48 -18.77 6.21 -2.24
C ARG A 48 -17.95 5.33 -1.31
N LYS A 49 -17.13 5.94 -0.46
CA LYS A 49 -16.33 5.26 0.56
C LYS A 49 -16.96 5.45 1.94
N PHE A 50 -17.08 4.37 2.68
CA PHE A 50 -17.58 4.33 4.05
C PHE A 50 -16.42 4.14 5.03
N LYS A 51 -16.50 4.74 6.21
CA LYS A 51 -15.49 4.54 7.26
C LYS A 51 -15.79 3.26 8.03
N GLY A 52 -14.75 2.50 8.31
CA GLY A 52 -14.79 1.32 9.15
C GLY A 52 -13.62 1.27 10.11
N ILE A 53 -13.65 0.29 10.99
CA ILE A 53 -12.57 -0.03 11.91
C ILE A 53 -12.33 -1.54 11.92
N VAL A 54 -11.06 -1.94 12.07
CA VAL A 54 -10.68 -3.34 12.24
C VAL A 54 -11.12 -3.82 13.62
N THR A 55 -11.98 -4.84 13.67
CA THR A 55 -12.52 -5.39 14.92
C THR A 55 -11.90 -6.73 15.29
N GLU A 56 -11.50 -7.52 14.30
CA GLU A 56 -10.93 -8.84 14.53
C GLU A 56 -9.91 -9.18 13.45
N ILE A 57 -8.83 -9.85 13.85
CA ILE A 57 -7.80 -10.38 12.97
C ILE A 57 -7.69 -11.86 13.27
N ALA A 58 -7.92 -12.72 12.27
CA ALA A 58 -7.84 -14.17 12.45
C ALA A 58 -6.38 -14.58 12.69
N ASN A 59 -6.18 -15.44 13.70
CA ASN A 59 -4.86 -16.01 14.04
C ASN A 59 -4.48 -17.21 13.16
N SER A 60 -5.45 -17.76 12.43
CA SER A 60 -5.23 -18.89 11.52
C SER A 60 -5.54 -18.49 10.09
N PRO A 61 -4.75 -18.96 9.12
CA PRO A 61 -5.03 -18.71 7.74
C PRO A 61 -6.33 -19.36 7.28
N ASN A 62 -6.99 -18.77 6.31
CA ASN A 62 -8.08 -19.41 5.59
C ASN A 62 -7.47 -20.46 4.64
N GLU A 63 -7.66 -21.74 4.96
CA GLU A 63 -7.31 -22.82 4.04
C GLU A 63 -8.37 -22.90 2.94
N SER A 64 -8.08 -22.35 1.78
CA SER A 64 -8.88 -22.58 0.58
C SER A 64 -8.43 -23.91 -0.02
N LEU A 65 -9.18 -24.97 0.21
CA LEU A 65 -8.88 -26.34 -0.24
C LEU A 65 -8.87 -26.53 -1.77
N THR A 66 -9.05 -25.48 -2.55
CA THR A 66 -9.30 -25.58 -4.01
C THR A 66 -8.26 -24.90 -4.91
N SER A 67 -7.24 -24.22 -4.38
CA SER A 67 -6.26 -23.55 -5.23
C SER A 67 -4.91 -24.27 -5.26
N THR A 68 -4.43 -24.54 -6.43
CA THR A 68 -3.08 -25.05 -6.74
C THR A 68 -1.97 -24.08 -6.37
N GLU A 69 -2.32 -22.83 -6.06
CA GLU A 69 -1.41 -21.81 -5.54
C GLU A 69 -1.71 -21.59 -4.05
N GLN A 70 -0.78 -21.99 -3.20
CA GLN A 70 -0.84 -21.79 -1.74
C GLN A 70 -0.59 -20.32 -1.40
N VAL A 71 -1.59 -19.47 -1.60
CA VAL A 71 -1.56 -18.11 -1.07
C VAL A 71 -2.15 -18.14 0.35
N THR A 72 -1.31 -17.86 1.33
CA THR A 72 -1.72 -17.79 2.74
C THR A 72 -2.42 -16.47 3.00
N ASN A 73 -3.74 -16.52 3.20
CA ASN A 73 -4.57 -15.36 3.52
C ASN A 73 -5.17 -15.48 4.92
N PHE A 74 -5.25 -14.36 5.61
CA PHE A 74 -5.86 -14.22 6.94
C PHE A 74 -7.14 -13.41 6.85
N ALA A 75 -8.19 -13.86 7.54
CA ALA A 75 -9.44 -13.12 7.58
C ALA A 75 -9.34 -11.94 8.56
N VAL A 76 -9.67 -10.76 8.08
CA VAL A 76 -9.82 -9.54 8.88
C VAL A 76 -11.26 -9.10 8.86
N LYS A 77 -11.88 -8.90 10.03
CA LYS A 77 -13.23 -8.37 10.15
C LYS A 77 -13.17 -6.87 10.39
N ILE A 78 -13.96 -6.15 9.63
CA ILE A 78 -14.02 -4.70 9.63
C ILE A 78 -15.46 -4.29 9.83
N ARG A 79 -15.74 -3.59 10.92
CA ARG A 79 -17.07 -3.05 11.19
C ARG A 79 -17.22 -1.70 10.51
N ILE A 80 -18.29 -1.53 9.72
CA ILE A 80 -18.62 -0.26 9.10
C ILE A 80 -19.24 0.66 10.16
N LEU A 81 -18.73 1.87 10.29
CA LEU A 81 -19.24 2.85 11.23
C LEU A 81 -20.57 3.41 10.76
N ARG A 82 -21.59 3.31 11.61
CA ARG A 82 -22.95 3.77 11.31
C ARG A 82 -23.01 5.25 10.92
N GLU A 83 -22.15 6.05 11.50
CA GLU A 83 -22.02 7.49 11.21
C GLU A 83 -21.67 7.77 9.73
N SER A 84 -20.97 6.84 9.07
CA SER A 84 -20.54 7.02 7.68
C SER A 84 -21.65 6.79 6.65
N TYR A 85 -22.74 6.18 7.06
CA TYR A 85 -23.92 5.92 6.19
C TYR A 85 -25.25 6.34 6.81
N ALA A 86 -25.22 7.19 7.85
CA ALA A 86 -26.42 7.65 8.54
C ALA A 86 -27.42 8.35 7.59
N ASP A 87 -26.93 9.01 6.56
CA ASP A 87 -27.75 9.68 5.53
C ASP A 87 -28.50 8.71 4.60
N LEU A 88 -28.09 7.45 4.54
CA LEU A 88 -28.78 6.39 3.78
C LEU A 88 -29.88 5.72 4.59
N ILE A 89 -29.99 6.02 5.88
CA ILE A 89 -30.99 5.43 6.78
C ILE A 89 -32.22 6.36 6.80
N PRO A 90 -33.42 5.86 6.37
CA PRO A 90 -34.65 6.63 6.48
C PRO A 90 -34.95 6.96 7.94
N SER A 91 -35.42 8.18 8.19
CA SER A 91 -35.79 8.64 9.55
C SER A 91 -36.85 7.78 10.22
N ASP A 92 -37.73 7.17 9.44
CA ASP A 92 -38.88 6.37 9.90
C ASP A 92 -38.48 4.93 10.27
N HIS A 93 -37.29 4.47 9.84
CA HIS A 93 -36.82 3.10 10.03
C HIS A 93 -35.38 3.07 10.49
N GLN A 94 -35.12 3.42 11.75
CA GLN A 94 -33.79 3.42 12.33
C GLN A 94 -33.11 2.04 12.37
N GLU A 95 -33.89 0.97 12.26
CA GLU A 95 -33.38 -0.41 12.20
C GLU A 95 -32.93 -0.84 10.79
N TYR A 96 -33.19 0.01 9.79
CA TYR A 96 -32.84 -0.29 8.41
C TYR A 96 -31.35 -0.23 8.17
N SER A 97 -30.81 -1.27 7.54
CA SER A 97 -29.47 -1.28 6.99
C SER A 97 -29.53 -1.16 5.48
N PRO A 98 -28.82 -0.20 4.87
CA PRO A 98 -28.74 -0.11 3.42
C PRO A 98 -27.91 -1.25 2.80
N PHE A 99 -27.09 -1.90 3.61
CA PHE A 99 -26.24 -2.99 3.17
C PHE A 99 -26.90 -4.35 3.39
N ARG A 100 -26.61 -5.29 2.50
CA ARG A 100 -27.12 -6.66 2.60
C ARG A 100 -25.98 -7.65 2.70
N PRO A 101 -26.12 -8.73 3.49
CA PRO A 101 -25.15 -9.82 3.50
C PRO A 101 -24.91 -10.36 2.08
N GLY A 102 -23.65 -10.60 1.74
CA GLY A 102 -23.24 -11.08 0.41
C GLY A 102 -22.92 -9.98 -0.61
N MET A 103 -23.00 -8.70 -0.25
CA MET A 103 -22.48 -7.62 -1.08
C MET A 103 -20.94 -7.67 -1.12
N SER A 104 -20.37 -7.41 -2.31
CA SER A 104 -18.93 -7.26 -2.50
C SER A 104 -18.45 -5.87 -2.09
N ALA A 105 -17.26 -5.81 -1.52
CA ALA A 105 -16.64 -4.56 -1.10
C ALA A 105 -15.13 -4.62 -1.25
N THR A 106 -14.54 -3.47 -1.59
CA THR A 106 -13.10 -3.23 -1.57
C THR A 106 -12.73 -2.47 -0.31
N VAL A 107 -11.68 -2.90 0.38
CA VAL A 107 -11.25 -2.30 1.64
C VAL A 107 -9.84 -1.77 1.54
N GLU A 108 -9.67 -0.53 1.98
CA GLU A 108 -8.38 0.13 2.15
C GLU A 108 -8.12 0.31 3.66
N ILE A 109 -7.13 -0.40 4.20
CA ILE A 109 -6.77 -0.36 5.63
C ILE A 109 -5.63 0.61 5.83
N GLN A 110 -5.84 1.64 6.66
CA GLN A 110 -4.85 2.66 6.97
C GLN A 110 -4.01 2.21 8.18
N THR A 111 -2.90 1.54 7.92
CA THR A 111 -2.04 0.97 8.98
C THR A 111 -1.12 1.99 9.62
N LYS A 112 -0.83 3.10 8.93
CA LYS A 112 0.03 4.18 9.45
C LYS A 112 -0.42 5.52 8.91
N LYS A 113 -0.55 6.50 9.81
CA LYS A 113 -0.87 7.87 9.45
C LYS A 113 0.21 8.79 9.99
N VAL A 114 0.76 9.63 9.12
CA VAL A 114 1.70 10.70 9.48
C VAL A 114 1.09 12.03 9.03
N ILE A 115 1.24 13.04 9.86
CA ILE A 115 0.73 14.39 9.61
C ILE A 115 1.88 15.40 9.55
N ASN A 116 1.67 16.50 8.82
CA ASN A 116 2.68 17.57 8.67
C ASN A 116 3.98 17.11 8.02
N VAL A 117 3.87 16.26 6.98
CA VAL A 117 5.00 15.77 6.22
C VAL A 117 5.07 16.42 4.85
N VAL A 118 6.28 16.49 4.30
CA VAL A 118 6.47 16.86 2.89
C VAL A 118 6.12 15.64 2.05
N SER A 119 5.16 15.79 1.14
CA SER A 119 4.76 14.72 0.24
C SER A 119 4.80 15.18 -1.22
N VAL A 120 5.09 14.26 -2.10
CA VAL A 120 5.10 14.48 -3.55
C VAL A 120 4.27 13.41 -4.25
N PRO A 121 3.69 13.69 -5.42
CA PRO A 121 3.04 12.65 -6.20
C PRO A 121 4.01 11.51 -6.51
N ILE A 122 3.57 10.25 -6.38
CA ILE A 122 4.41 9.07 -6.65
C ILE A 122 5.06 9.15 -8.03
N LYS A 123 4.33 9.68 -9.02
CA LYS A 123 4.81 9.82 -10.41
C LYS A 123 6.02 10.75 -10.56
N ALA A 124 6.27 11.63 -9.58
CA ALA A 124 7.40 12.55 -9.60
C ALA A 124 8.68 11.91 -9.03
N VAL A 125 8.56 10.78 -8.32
CA VAL A 125 9.71 10.03 -7.78
C VAL A 125 10.13 8.99 -8.80
N THR A 126 11.41 9.02 -9.15
CA THR A 126 12.00 8.04 -10.04
C THR A 126 13.29 7.47 -9.44
N THR A 127 13.66 6.28 -9.85
CA THR A 127 14.89 5.64 -9.41
C THR A 127 15.96 5.79 -10.49
N ARG A 128 17.15 6.24 -10.09
CA ARG A 128 18.29 6.27 -11.00
C ARG A 128 19.56 5.73 -10.34
N ASP A 129 20.36 5.12 -11.17
CA ASP A 129 21.75 4.86 -10.85
C ASP A 129 22.48 6.21 -10.83
N THR A 130 22.94 6.61 -9.63
CA THR A 130 23.65 7.88 -9.43
C THR A 130 25.15 7.76 -9.67
N THR A 131 25.64 6.62 -10.12
CA THR A 131 27.00 6.50 -10.61
C THR A 131 27.11 7.29 -11.91
N ILE A 132 27.47 8.57 -11.80
CA ILE A 132 27.96 9.35 -12.93
C ILE A 132 29.17 8.57 -13.45
N ARG A 133 29.00 7.93 -14.60
CA ARG A 133 30.15 7.39 -15.31
C ARG A 133 31.05 8.59 -15.65
N LEU A 134 32.06 8.81 -14.83
CA LEU A 134 33.22 9.66 -15.18
C LEU A 134 34.01 9.01 -16.32
N SER A 135 33.32 8.48 -17.33
CA SER A 135 33.92 7.78 -18.47
C SER A 135 34.04 8.63 -19.71
N ASP A 136 34.08 9.96 -19.57
CA ASP A 136 34.50 10.84 -20.68
C ASP A 136 35.98 11.20 -20.66
N LYS A 137 36.78 10.51 -19.88
CA LYS A 137 38.21 10.42 -20.19
C LYS A 137 38.43 9.14 -20.99
N ALA A 138 38.35 9.29 -22.30
CA ALA A 138 38.90 8.32 -23.22
C ALA A 138 40.31 7.92 -22.77
N VAL A 139 40.42 6.71 -22.21
CA VAL A 139 41.70 6.11 -21.99
C VAL A 139 42.25 5.74 -23.36
N VAL A 140 43.05 6.64 -23.95
CA VAL A 140 43.88 6.31 -25.08
C VAL A 140 44.85 5.22 -24.61
N ARG A 141 44.55 3.98 -25.01
CA ARG A 141 45.50 2.87 -24.83
C ARG A 141 46.70 3.16 -25.72
N LYS A 142 47.76 3.67 -25.16
CA LYS A 142 49.07 3.47 -25.74
C LYS A 142 49.53 2.07 -25.34
N THR A 143 49.48 1.16 -26.30
CA THR A 143 50.21 -0.10 -26.27
C THR A 143 51.69 0.25 -26.29
N ASP A 144 52.40 -0.24 -25.30
CA ASP A 144 53.85 -0.48 -25.18
C ASP A 144 54.41 0.00 -23.84
N ASP A 145 54.09 -0.76 -22.78
CA ASP A 145 54.90 -0.85 -21.58
C ASP A 145 54.50 -2.06 -20.69
N PRO A 146 55.49 -2.71 -20.00
CA PRO A 146 55.28 -3.96 -19.29
C PRO A 146 54.44 -3.81 -18.01
N PRO A 147 53.95 -4.91 -17.43
CA PRO A 147 52.88 -4.95 -16.45
C PRO A 147 53.33 -4.37 -15.11
N ASN A 148 52.79 -3.24 -14.73
CA ASN A 148 52.86 -2.76 -13.36
C ASN A 148 51.46 -2.84 -12.74
N ASP A 149 51.36 -3.63 -11.67
CA ASP A 149 50.11 -3.94 -10.94
C ASP A 149 49.39 -2.67 -10.45
N LYS A 150 48.45 -2.19 -11.25
CA LYS A 150 47.36 -1.38 -10.75
C LYS A 150 46.11 -2.25 -10.74
N VAL A 151 45.77 -2.69 -9.54
CA VAL A 151 44.47 -3.31 -9.25
C VAL A 151 43.40 -2.34 -9.73
N VAL A 152 42.84 -2.63 -10.89
CA VAL A 152 41.57 -2.02 -11.33
C VAL A 152 40.51 -2.67 -10.47
N VAL A 153 40.04 -1.99 -9.47
CA VAL A 153 38.83 -2.39 -8.77
C VAL A 153 37.70 -2.31 -9.78
N VAL A 154 37.38 -3.45 -10.37
CA VAL A 154 36.15 -3.63 -11.16
C VAL A 154 35.04 -3.68 -10.12
N ASN A 155 34.42 -2.54 -9.87
CA ASN A 155 33.16 -2.55 -9.15
C ASN A 155 32.17 -3.38 -9.97
N ASN A 156 31.67 -4.46 -9.38
CA ASN A 156 30.62 -5.27 -9.96
C ASN A 156 29.43 -4.35 -10.31
N PRO A 157 28.90 -4.40 -11.54
CA PRO A 157 27.76 -3.58 -11.92
C PRO A 157 26.45 -3.93 -11.16
N ASP A 158 26.43 -5.00 -10.38
CA ASP A 158 25.26 -5.48 -9.65
C ASP A 158 25.07 -4.88 -8.24
N GLU A 159 25.99 -4.01 -7.76
CA GLU A 159 25.92 -3.44 -6.40
C GLU A 159 25.84 -1.90 -6.37
N THR A 160 25.49 -1.24 -7.45
CA THR A 160 25.28 0.21 -7.36
C THR A 160 23.93 0.47 -6.67
N PRO A 161 23.92 1.10 -5.47
CA PRO A 161 22.66 1.37 -4.80
C PRO A 161 21.84 2.35 -5.64
N VAL A 162 20.76 1.86 -6.17
CA VAL A 162 19.76 2.68 -6.90
C VAL A 162 19.22 3.69 -5.92
N LYS A 163 19.30 4.98 -6.26
CA LYS A 163 18.79 6.06 -5.41
C LYS A 163 17.51 6.63 -5.97
N GLU A 164 16.60 6.94 -5.07
CA GLU A 164 15.36 7.64 -5.38
C GLU A 164 15.67 9.12 -5.58
N ILE A 165 15.12 9.69 -6.64
CA ILE A 165 15.35 11.08 -7.03
C ILE A 165 14.05 11.77 -7.42
N VAL A 166 14.05 13.09 -7.27
CA VAL A 166 12.99 13.99 -7.73
C VAL A 166 13.62 15.13 -8.52
N PHE A 167 12.95 15.58 -9.57
CA PHE A 167 13.38 16.77 -10.30
C PHE A 167 12.67 18.01 -9.75
N VAL A 168 13.47 19.01 -9.38
CA VAL A 168 13.01 20.30 -8.87
C VAL A 168 13.30 21.37 -9.89
N ASN A 169 12.32 22.22 -10.15
CA ASN A 169 12.49 23.42 -10.99
C ASN A 169 13.28 24.47 -10.22
N ASP A 170 14.47 24.78 -10.68
CA ASP A 170 15.28 25.89 -10.19
C ASP A 170 15.50 26.90 -11.33
N ASN A 171 14.70 27.97 -11.33
CA ASN A 171 14.74 29.04 -12.35
C ASN A 171 14.63 28.55 -13.79
N GLY A 172 13.74 27.59 -14.07
CA GLY A 172 13.51 27.03 -15.39
C GLY A 172 14.47 25.89 -15.76
N ILE A 173 15.31 25.45 -14.85
CA ILE A 173 16.23 24.33 -15.02
C ILE A 173 15.83 23.19 -14.10
N ALA A 174 15.63 22.01 -14.67
CA ALA A 174 15.35 20.81 -13.88
C ALA A 174 16.63 20.32 -13.17
N LYS A 175 16.67 20.41 -11.86
CA LYS A 175 17.76 19.88 -11.04
C LYS A 175 17.36 18.57 -10.38
N MET A 176 18.22 17.59 -10.46
CA MET A 176 18.05 16.29 -9.81
C MET A 176 18.40 16.39 -8.32
N HIS A 177 17.46 16.02 -7.46
CA HIS A 177 17.64 15.91 -6.03
C HIS A 177 17.49 14.46 -5.60
N VAL A 178 18.49 13.92 -4.90
CA VAL A 178 18.38 12.61 -4.25
C VAL A 178 17.49 12.78 -3.04
N VAL A 179 16.51 11.92 -2.91
CA VAL A 179 15.53 11.94 -1.82
C VAL A 179 15.53 10.63 -1.05
N LYS A 180 15.10 10.73 0.20
CA LYS A 180 14.79 9.56 1.02
C LYS A 180 13.29 9.55 1.25
N THR A 181 12.64 8.51 0.79
CA THR A 181 11.20 8.37 0.90
C THR A 181 10.79 7.73 2.22
N GLY A 182 9.55 7.94 2.61
CA GLY A 182 8.93 7.36 3.79
C GLY A 182 7.71 6.51 3.43
N ILE A 183 6.59 6.76 4.10
CA ILE A 183 5.33 6.06 3.81
C ILE A 183 4.73 6.59 2.51
N GLN A 184 3.95 5.74 1.86
CA GLN A 184 3.23 6.11 0.63
C GLN A 184 1.77 5.67 0.70
N ASP A 185 0.94 6.38 -0.03
CA ASP A 185 -0.44 6.00 -0.32
C ASP A 185 -0.61 5.74 -1.84
N ASN A 186 -1.84 5.71 -2.34
CA ASN A 186 -2.13 5.46 -3.76
C ASN A 186 -1.68 6.61 -4.70
N ASN A 187 -1.46 7.82 -4.18
CA ASN A 187 -1.19 9.02 -4.97
C ASN A 187 0.09 9.73 -4.57
N PHE A 188 0.44 9.72 -3.29
CA PHE A 188 1.53 10.50 -2.71
C PHE A 188 2.53 9.63 -1.95
N ILE A 189 3.77 10.07 -1.94
CA ILE A 189 4.86 9.49 -1.15
C ILE A 189 5.48 10.57 -0.27
N GLU A 190 5.72 10.23 0.99
CA GLU A 190 6.40 11.08 1.95
C GLU A 190 7.87 11.22 1.58
N ILE A 191 8.41 12.43 1.72
CA ILE A 191 9.84 12.71 1.58
C ILE A 191 10.41 13.08 2.95
N LEU A 192 11.31 12.24 3.45
CA LEU A 192 11.99 12.45 4.73
C LEU A 192 13.15 13.42 4.60
N GLU A 193 13.90 13.31 3.49
CA GLU A 193 15.09 14.13 3.23
C GLU A 193 15.22 14.42 1.73
N GLY A 194 15.84 15.55 1.37
CA GLY A 194 16.24 15.87 -0.01
C GLY A 194 15.54 17.08 -0.62
N ILE A 195 14.31 17.40 -0.23
CA ILE A 195 13.56 18.58 -0.69
C ILE A 195 12.92 19.32 0.47
N LYS A 196 12.50 20.55 0.24
CA LYS A 196 11.85 21.43 1.23
C LYS A 196 10.47 21.87 0.74
N VAL A 197 9.63 22.26 1.69
CA VAL A 197 8.34 22.88 1.38
C VAL A 197 8.56 24.13 0.52
N GLY A 198 7.80 24.26 -0.56
CA GLY A 198 7.91 25.36 -1.52
C GLY A 198 8.79 25.04 -2.75
N ASN A 199 9.45 23.90 -2.82
CA ASN A 199 10.10 23.48 -4.05
C ASN A 199 9.06 23.10 -5.10
N GLU A 200 9.20 23.61 -6.32
CA GLU A 200 8.38 23.24 -7.46
C GLU A 200 8.92 21.95 -8.09
N ILE A 201 8.07 20.94 -8.21
CA ILE A 201 8.44 19.62 -8.72
C ILE A 201 7.93 19.46 -10.15
N ILE A 202 8.76 18.82 -10.97
CA ILE A 202 8.50 18.58 -12.39
C ILE A 202 8.08 17.12 -12.59
#